data_b7d6e0e4526e42d9470c20856d6c8b6d
#
_entry.id   b7d6e0e4526e42d9470c20856d6c8b6d
#
_cell.length_a   1.000
_cell.length_b   1.000
_cell.length_c   1.000
_cell.angle_alpha   90.00
_cell.angle_beta   90.00
_cell.angle_gamma   90.00
#
_symmetry.space_group_name_H-M   'P 1'
#
loop_
_entity.id
_entity.type
_entity.pdbx_description
1 polymer ?
#
loop_
_entity_poly.entity_id
_entity_poly.type
_entity_poly.pdbx_seq_one_letter_code
_entity_poly.pdbx_strand_id
1 'polypeptide(L)'
;MSNNILFISPALLKSRTAISASIDDDILKAQIKLAQDIYVQPALGSTLYLRLQTGVSDSGLTPNEKTLINTYITDSLIWYTMSLLPFALGYQVFAKGVLQKTSEESNAPTRADLELISSQHKQSAEFYKQRLINYLRQNYTLYAQYMTPGEGLDVIFPEKKAFTCPIYLGPAKKEEDCSIPFYGSGTATAPSYTKEVIPATGVSTFEVSELTNATVIRVVRGGLSKGIAREATTNTQYIQVNGATITLPTGDVTGDGELFIFEYR
;
A
#
# COMPACT_ATOMS: atom_id res chain seq x y z
N MET A 1 -23.69 10.41 9.27
CA MET A 1 -24.10 11.41 8.27
C MET A 1 -22.86 11.77 7.46
N SER A 2 -22.92 11.66 6.13
CA SER A 2 -21.81 12.11 5.28
C SER A 2 -21.78 13.63 5.36
N ASN A 3 -20.80 14.17 6.07
CA ASN A 3 -20.60 15.61 6.12
C ASN A 3 -20.08 16.03 4.74
N ASN A 4 -20.76 16.98 4.09
CA ASN A 4 -20.34 17.57 2.81
C ASN A 4 -19.12 18.51 2.99
N ILE A 5 -18.09 17.99 3.67
CA ILE A 5 -16.88 18.76 3.94
C ILE A 5 -15.97 18.65 2.71
N LEU A 6 -15.62 19.79 2.14
CA LEU A 6 -14.76 19.92 1.00
C LEU A 6 -13.32 20.28 1.44
N PHE A 7 -12.33 19.66 0.84
CA PHE A 7 -10.91 20.01 1.10
C PHE A 7 -10.46 21.28 0.36
N ILE A 8 -11.17 21.64 -0.71
CA ILE A 8 -10.95 22.90 -1.45
C ILE A 8 -12.24 23.67 -1.59
N SER A 9 -12.15 25.00 -1.63
CA SER A 9 -13.28 25.87 -1.89
C SER A 9 -13.46 26.14 -3.39
N PRO A 10 -14.69 26.46 -3.87
CA PRO A 10 -14.89 26.93 -5.24
C PRO A 10 -14.04 28.15 -5.60
N ALA A 11 -13.86 29.08 -4.66
CA ALA A 11 -13.02 30.24 -4.84
C ALA A 11 -11.56 29.89 -5.11
N LEU A 12 -10.99 28.89 -4.39
CA LEU A 12 -9.66 28.40 -4.62
C LEU A 12 -9.53 27.73 -6.00
N LEU A 13 -10.53 26.94 -6.40
CA LEU A 13 -10.56 26.32 -7.72
C LEU A 13 -10.56 27.38 -8.83
N LYS A 14 -11.42 28.41 -8.73
CA LYS A 14 -11.46 29.53 -9.69
C LYS A 14 -10.15 30.31 -9.74
N SER A 15 -9.49 30.53 -8.61
CA SER A 15 -8.23 31.29 -8.56
C SER A 15 -7.03 30.55 -9.15
N ARG A 16 -7.05 29.21 -9.16
CA ARG A 16 -5.92 28.37 -9.64
C ARG A 16 -6.13 27.78 -11.03
N THR A 17 -7.30 28.01 -11.63
CA THR A 17 -7.66 27.44 -12.94
C THR A 17 -8.23 28.50 -13.86
N ALA A 18 -8.35 28.18 -15.15
CA ALA A 18 -8.94 29.08 -16.15
C ALA A 18 -10.49 29.05 -16.13
N ILE A 19 -11.11 28.73 -14.99
CA ILE A 19 -12.56 28.70 -14.85
C ILE A 19 -13.09 30.14 -14.73
N SER A 20 -14.16 30.45 -15.48
CA SER A 20 -14.84 31.75 -15.37
C SER A 20 -15.40 31.98 -13.96
N ALA A 21 -15.23 33.18 -13.45
CA ALA A 21 -15.80 33.57 -12.17
C ALA A 21 -17.34 33.47 -12.13
N SER A 22 -18.01 33.54 -13.30
CA SER A 22 -19.47 33.48 -13.45
C SER A 22 -20.09 32.11 -13.27
N ILE A 23 -19.29 31.03 -13.16
CA ILE A 23 -19.79 29.67 -12.95
C ILE A 23 -20.34 29.57 -11.52
N ASP A 24 -21.55 28.98 -11.39
CA ASP A 24 -22.21 28.75 -10.14
C ASP A 24 -21.37 27.88 -9.20
N ASP A 25 -21.20 28.37 -7.97
CA ASP A 25 -20.44 27.67 -6.94
C ASP A 25 -21.08 26.34 -6.53
N ASP A 26 -22.38 26.18 -6.65
CA ASP A 26 -23.08 24.96 -6.27
C ASP A 26 -22.76 23.81 -7.26
N ILE A 27 -22.62 24.12 -8.54
CA ILE A 27 -22.13 23.16 -9.53
C ILE A 27 -20.69 22.75 -9.19
N LEU A 28 -19.84 23.71 -8.86
CA LEU A 28 -18.46 23.45 -8.51
C LEU A 28 -18.35 22.60 -7.23
N LYS A 29 -19.13 22.90 -6.18
CA LYS A 29 -19.15 22.12 -4.93
C LYS A 29 -19.51 20.65 -5.20
N ALA A 30 -20.53 20.41 -6.05
CA ALA A 30 -20.93 19.06 -6.40
C ALA A 30 -19.80 18.28 -7.11
N GLN A 31 -19.11 18.91 -8.06
CA GLN A 31 -18.00 18.28 -8.78
C GLN A 31 -16.75 18.10 -7.91
N ILE A 32 -16.46 19.05 -7.02
CA ILE A 32 -15.38 18.91 -6.04
C ILE A 32 -15.64 17.72 -5.13
N LYS A 33 -16.88 17.60 -4.59
CA LYS A 33 -17.25 16.47 -3.72
C LYS A 33 -17.13 15.14 -4.44
N LEU A 34 -17.63 15.07 -5.67
CA LEU A 34 -17.54 13.87 -6.51
C LEU A 34 -16.08 13.46 -6.78
N ALA A 35 -15.24 14.43 -7.17
CA ALA A 35 -13.81 14.21 -7.38
C ALA A 35 -13.11 13.76 -6.10
N GLN A 36 -13.45 14.35 -4.97
CA GLN A 36 -12.92 14.03 -3.66
C GLN A 36 -13.22 12.58 -3.26
N ASP A 37 -14.47 12.14 -3.44
CA ASP A 37 -14.89 10.79 -3.06
C ASP A 37 -14.35 9.71 -4.02
N ILE A 38 -14.35 9.98 -5.33
CA ILE A 38 -13.93 8.97 -6.32
C ILE A 38 -12.40 8.80 -6.37
N TYR A 39 -11.64 9.91 -6.29
CA TYR A 39 -10.20 9.87 -6.57
C TYR A 39 -9.32 10.08 -5.35
N VAL A 40 -9.73 10.94 -4.41
CA VAL A 40 -8.92 11.28 -3.24
C VAL A 40 -9.15 10.28 -2.10
N GLN A 41 -10.39 9.88 -1.84
CA GLN A 41 -10.69 8.92 -0.78
C GLN A 41 -9.97 7.58 -0.99
N PRO A 42 -9.93 6.96 -2.20
CA PRO A 42 -9.15 5.75 -2.41
C PRO A 42 -7.64 5.93 -2.21
N ALA A 43 -7.10 7.10 -2.53
CA ALA A 43 -5.67 7.37 -2.32
C ALA A 43 -5.30 7.52 -0.84
N LEU A 44 -6.20 8.04 -0.01
CA LEU A 44 -6.01 8.24 1.43
C LEU A 44 -6.42 7.03 2.28
N GLY A 45 -7.38 6.25 1.83
CA GLY A 45 -8.11 5.28 2.62
C GLY A 45 -9.17 5.93 3.52
N SER A 46 -10.18 5.16 3.92
CA SER A 46 -11.33 5.68 4.66
C SER A 46 -10.95 6.35 5.98
N THR A 47 -10.03 5.77 6.73
CA THR A 47 -9.68 6.26 8.08
C THR A 47 -9.01 7.63 8.03
N LEU A 48 -7.98 7.80 7.19
CA LEU A 48 -7.30 9.08 7.05
C LEU A 48 -8.23 10.13 6.41
N TYR A 49 -9.03 9.73 5.42
CA TYR A 49 -9.99 10.60 4.77
C TYR A 49 -10.99 11.20 5.77
N LEU A 50 -11.62 10.36 6.61
CA LEU A 50 -12.56 10.81 7.65
C LEU A 50 -11.87 11.66 8.71
N ARG A 51 -10.64 11.32 9.12
CA ARG A 51 -9.85 12.14 10.05
C ARG A 51 -9.60 13.54 9.50
N LEU A 52 -9.23 13.66 8.22
CA LEU A 52 -9.01 14.96 7.58
C LEU A 52 -10.30 15.75 7.45
N GLN A 53 -11.43 15.11 7.10
CA GLN A 53 -12.75 15.79 7.08
C GLN A 53 -13.12 16.35 8.45
N THR A 54 -13.00 15.55 9.51
CA THR A 54 -13.25 16.00 10.88
C THR A 54 -12.30 17.15 11.24
N GLY A 55 -11.01 17.02 10.90
CA GLY A 55 -10.04 18.07 11.18
C GLY A 55 -10.31 19.40 10.45
N VAL A 56 -10.86 19.34 9.24
CA VAL A 56 -11.31 20.54 8.50
C VAL A 56 -12.54 21.16 9.17
N SER A 57 -13.53 20.32 9.57
CA SER A 57 -14.75 20.78 10.24
C SER A 57 -14.46 21.48 11.57
N ASP A 58 -13.63 20.87 12.39
CA ASP A 58 -13.41 21.28 13.78
C ASP A 58 -12.20 22.20 13.93
N SER A 59 -11.56 22.59 12.81
CA SER A 59 -10.29 23.34 12.79
C SER A 59 -9.15 22.65 13.56
N GLY A 60 -9.25 21.33 13.72
CA GLY A 60 -8.33 20.48 14.51
C GLY A 60 -7.23 19.79 13.69
N LEU A 61 -6.85 20.35 12.53
CA LEU A 61 -5.78 19.79 11.71
C LEU A 61 -4.40 20.05 12.31
N THR A 62 -3.58 18.99 12.38
CA THR A 62 -2.18 19.11 12.72
C THR A 62 -1.37 19.83 11.63
N PRO A 63 -0.18 20.37 11.92
CA PRO A 63 0.67 21.00 10.89
C PRO A 63 0.96 20.07 9.70
N ASN A 64 1.20 18.78 9.95
CA ASN A 64 1.46 17.79 8.91
C ASN A 64 0.21 17.55 8.04
N GLU A 65 -0.98 17.45 8.66
CA GLU A 65 -2.26 17.31 7.94
C GLU A 65 -2.57 18.55 7.09
N LYS A 66 -2.26 19.75 7.58
CA LYS A 66 -2.37 21.00 6.79
C LYS A 66 -1.46 20.98 5.59
N THR A 67 -0.20 20.53 5.75
CA THR A 67 0.75 20.38 4.65
C THR A 67 0.24 19.35 3.63
N LEU A 68 -0.29 18.22 4.09
CA LEU A 68 -0.86 17.19 3.22
C LEU A 68 -2.01 17.73 2.37
N ILE A 69 -2.96 18.45 2.99
CA ILE A 69 -4.11 19.03 2.27
C ILE A 69 -3.62 20.10 1.29
N ASN A 70 -2.85 21.09 1.74
CA ASN A 70 -2.53 22.27 0.96
C ASN A 70 -1.55 22.00 -0.18
N THR A 71 -0.61 21.04 -0.01
CA THR A 71 0.48 20.81 -0.96
C THR A 71 0.23 19.61 -1.87
N TYR A 72 -0.45 18.58 -1.38
CA TYR A 72 -0.59 17.31 -2.12
C TYR A 72 -2.02 16.99 -2.53
N ILE A 73 -3.00 17.13 -1.62
CA ILE A 73 -4.40 16.84 -1.95
C ILE A 73 -4.97 17.93 -2.86
N THR A 74 -4.73 19.18 -2.56
CA THR A 74 -5.28 20.32 -3.30
C THR A 74 -4.96 20.25 -4.79
N ASP A 75 -3.70 20.01 -5.16
CA ASP A 75 -3.29 19.98 -6.57
C ASP A 75 -3.95 18.82 -7.33
N SER A 76 -4.01 17.63 -6.73
CA SER A 76 -4.68 16.48 -7.35
C SER A 76 -6.19 16.70 -7.49
N LEU A 77 -6.83 17.24 -6.44
CA LEU A 77 -8.27 17.48 -6.40
C LEU A 77 -8.71 18.55 -7.40
N ILE A 78 -7.93 19.62 -7.57
CA ILE A 78 -8.18 20.64 -8.59
C ILE A 78 -8.27 20.01 -9.98
N TRP A 79 -7.27 19.23 -10.39
CA TRP A 79 -7.23 18.66 -11.74
C TRP A 79 -8.26 17.55 -11.94
N TYR A 80 -8.60 16.75 -10.92
CA TYR A 80 -9.72 15.81 -11.02
C TYR A 80 -11.05 16.54 -11.16
N THR A 81 -11.28 17.60 -10.40
CA THR A 81 -12.48 18.44 -10.58
C THR A 81 -12.55 19.01 -11.99
N MET A 82 -11.42 19.51 -12.52
CA MET A 82 -11.34 20.01 -13.89
C MET A 82 -11.63 18.93 -14.94
N SER A 83 -11.32 17.68 -14.68
CA SER A 83 -11.63 16.58 -15.60
C SER A 83 -13.12 16.24 -15.65
N LEU A 84 -13.86 16.50 -14.58
CA LEU A 84 -15.31 16.24 -14.50
C LEU A 84 -16.17 17.41 -15.01
N LEU A 85 -15.66 18.64 -14.90
CA LEU A 85 -16.39 19.86 -15.23
C LEU A 85 -16.88 19.98 -16.68
N PRO A 86 -16.13 19.57 -17.73
CA PRO A 86 -16.55 19.73 -19.12
C PRO A 86 -17.90 19.08 -19.39
N PHE A 87 -18.12 17.88 -18.84
CA PHE A 87 -19.40 17.19 -19.00
C PHE A 87 -20.51 17.82 -18.16
N ALA A 88 -20.22 18.22 -16.94
CA ALA A 88 -21.19 18.86 -16.02
C ALA A 88 -21.67 20.23 -16.53
N LEU A 89 -20.80 20.96 -17.23
CA LEU A 89 -21.14 22.26 -17.81
C LEU A 89 -21.73 22.18 -19.21
N GLY A 90 -21.26 21.18 -20.00
CA GLY A 90 -21.71 20.98 -21.39
C GLY A 90 -23.11 20.41 -21.53
N TYR A 91 -23.53 19.60 -20.56
CA TYR A 91 -24.85 18.95 -20.58
C TYR A 91 -25.64 19.27 -19.32
N GLN A 92 -26.91 19.59 -19.49
CA GLN A 92 -27.84 19.80 -18.38
C GLN A 92 -29.04 18.85 -18.47
N VAL A 93 -29.46 18.33 -17.33
CA VAL A 93 -30.62 17.44 -17.22
C VAL A 93 -31.84 18.27 -16.89
N PHE A 94 -32.83 18.25 -17.78
CA PHE A 94 -34.11 18.88 -17.62
C PHE A 94 -35.23 17.84 -17.52
N ALA A 95 -36.43 18.22 -17.09
CA ALA A 95 -37.58 17.34 -17.04
C ALA A 95 -37.95 16.72 -18.42
N LYS A 96 -37.54 17.36 -19.51
CA LYS A 96 -37.76 16.91 -20.90
C LYS A 96 -36.60 16.10 -21.48
N GLY A 97 -35.50 15.87 -20.74
CA GLY A 97 -34.33 15.14 -21.19
C GLY A 97 -33.01 15.86 -20.94
N VAL A 98 -31.94 15.32 -21.50
CA VAL A 98 -30.60 15.91 -21.43
C VAL A 98 -30.41 16.83 -22.64
N LEU A 99 -30.12 18.08 -22.38
CA LEU A 99 -29.88 19.07 -23.42
C LEU A 99 -28.45 19.58 -23.35
N GLN A 100 -27.85 19.77 -24.54
CA GLN A 100 -26.56 20.44 -24.69
C GLN A 100 -26.75 21.95 -24.66
N LYS A 101 -25.90 22.65 -23.93
CA LYS A 101 -25.95 24.11 -23.85
C LYS A 101 -25.35 24.69 -25.11
N THR A 102 -26.13 25.41 -25.90
CA THR A 102 -25.70 26.12 -27.12
C THR A 102 -25.85 27.61 -26.92
N SER A 103 -25.01 28.41 -27.55
CA SER A 103 -25.09 29.85 -27.63
C SER A 103 -25.18 30.27 -29.08
N GLU A 104 -25.90 31.37 -29.36
CA GLU A 104 -26.05 31.88 -30.72
C GLU A 104 -24.72 32.33 -31.37
N GLU A 105 -23.73 32.69 -30.53
CA GLU A 105 -22.43 33.18 -30.99
C GLU A 105 -21.29 32.18 -30.89
N SER A 106 -21.51 30.97 -30.39
CA SER A 106 -20.46 29.96 -30.30
C SER A 106 -20.97 28.55 -30.57
N ASN A 107 -20.21 27.78 -31.33
CA ASN A 107 -20.48 26.37 -31.54
C ASN A 107 -20.26 25.58 -30.26
N ALA A 108 -21.24 24.75 -29.88
CA ALA A 108 -21.07 23.83 -28.78
C ALA A 108 -19.91 22.85 -29.06
N PRO A 109 -19.02 22.58 -28.11
CA PRO A 109 -17.95 21.63 -28.30
C PRO A 109 -18.51 20.23 -28.56
N THR A 110 -17.84 19.50 -29.43
CA THR A 110 -18.23 18.12 -29.70
C THR A 110 -17.92 17.24 -28.49
N ARG A 111 -18.54 16.06 -28.41
CA ARG A 111 -18.26 15.07 -27.38
C ARG A 111 -16.77 14.70 -27.39
N ALA A 112 -16.17 14.57 -28.57
CA ALA A 112 -14.75 14.24 -28.71
C ALA A 112 -13.83 15.32 -28.10
N ASP A 113 -14.18 16.60 -28.30
CA ASP A 113 -13.44 17.72 -27.70
C ASP A 113 -13.53 17.70 -26.18
N LEU A 114 -14.73 17.43 -25.62
CA LEU A 114 -14.93 17.32 -24.17
C LEU A 114 -14.15 16.13 -23.60
N GLU A 115 -14.13 14.99 -24.27
CA GLU A 115 -13.36 13.81 -23.86
C GLU A 115 -11.85 14.09 -23.90
N LEU A 116 -11.36 14.79 -24.93
CA LEU A 116 -9.95 15.17 -25.05
C LEU A 116 -9.53 16.07 -23.89
N ILE A 117 -10.27 17.15 -23.63
CA ILE A 117 -10.00 18.09 -22.52
C ILE A 117 -10.05 17.37 -21.16
N SER A 118 -11.09 16.56 -20.94
CA SER A 118 -11.25 15.76 -19.72
C SER A 118 -10.06 14.81 -19.52
N SER A 119 -9.61 14.14 -20.58
CA SER A 119 -8.48 13.20 -20.52
C SER A 119 -7.15 13.91 -20.20
N GLN A 120 -6.90 15.08 -20.77
CA GLN A 120 -5.71 15.90 -20.48
C GLN A 120 -5.67 16.33 -19.00
N HIS A 121 -6.80 16.82 -18.48
CA HIS A 121 -6.91 17.17 -17.06
C HIS A 121 -6.75 15.96 -16.15
N LYS A 122 -7.30 14.81 -16.54
CA LYS A 122 -7.13 13.56 -15.80
C LYS A 122 -5.69 13.09 -15.76
N GLN A 123 -4.93 13.19 -16.87
CA GLN A 123 -3.50 12.85 -16.87
C GLN A 123 -2.71 13.73 -15.89
N SER A 124 -2.99 15.04 -15.86
CA SER A 124 -2.39 15.95 -14.89
C SER A 124 -2.77 15.57 -13.45
N ALA A 125 -4.03 15.22 -13.21
CA ALA A 125 -4.52 14.79 -11.91
C ALA A 125 -3.84 13.51 -11.44
N GLU A 126 -3.65 12.51 -12.32
CA GLU A 126 -2.95 11.25 -12.00
C GLU A 126 -1.49 11.49 -11.60
N PHE A 127 -0.80 12.44 -12.26
CA PHE A 127 0.55 12.83 -11.84
C PHE A 127 0.58 13.34 -10.40
N TYR A 128 -0.33 14.25 -10.04
CA TYR A 128 -0.41 14.79 -8.67
C TYR A 128 -0.90 13.74 -7.66
N LYS A 129 -1.82 12.85 -8.05
CA LYS A 129 -2.25 11.73 -7.22
C LYS A 129 -1.07 10.78 -6.91
N GLN A 130 -0.26 10.46 -7.92
CA GLN A 130 0.92 9.62 -7.71
C GLN A 130 1.93 10.28 -6.77
N ARG A 131 2.11 11.62 -6.88
CA ARG A 131 2.93 12.40 -5.96
C ARG A 131 2.38 12.34 -4.53
N LEU A 132 1.06 12.46 -4.34
CA LEU A 132 0.39 12.31 -3.05
C LEU A 132 0.64 10.92 -2.44
N ILE A 133 0.45 9.85 -3.22
CA ILE A 133 0.67 8.47 -2.76
C ILE A 133 2.13 8.25 -2.37
N ASN A 134 3.08 8.71 -3.17
CA ASN A 134 4.50 8.59 -2.87
C ASN A 134 4.88 9.33 -1.58
N TYR A 135 4.35 10.54 -1.38
CA TYR A 135 4.56 11.31 -0.15
C TYR A 135 4.02 10.58 1.09
N LEU A 136 2.79 10.07 1.03
CA LEU A 136 2.18 9.32 2.12
C LEU A 136 2.96 8.04 2.46
N ARG A 137 3.46 7.35 1.45
CA ARG A 137 4.28 6.14 1.64
C ARG A 137 5.62 6.43 2.31
N GLN A 138 6.26 7.55 1.96
CA GLN A 138 7.52 7.95 2.60
C GLN A 138 7.33 8.45 4.03
N ASN A 139 6.18 9.05 4.32
CA ASN A 139 5.88 9.73 5.58
C ASN A 139 4.75 9.04 6.36
N TYR A 140 4.52 7.75 6.17
CA TYR A 140 3.39 7.03 6.78
C TYR A 140 3.39 7.13 8.32
N THR A 141 4.57 7.23 8.96
CA THR A 141 4.69 7.39 10.42
C THR A 141 4.10 8.68 10.95
N LEU A 142 3.99 9.72 10.11
CA LEU A 142 3.36 10.99 10.47
C LEU A 142 1.82 10.94 10.40
N TYR A 143 1.28 9.92 9.73
CA TYR A 143 -0.16 9.73 9.46
C TYR A 143 -0.62 8.36 9.94
N ALA A 144 -0.79 8.21 11.27
CA ALA A 144 -1.13 6.93 11.89
C ALA A 144 -2.37 6.25 11.26
N GLN A 145 -3.35 7.04 10.81
CA GLN A 145 -4.59 6.55 10.19
C GLN A 145 -4.40 6.07 8.74
N TYR A 146 -3.30 6.39 8.08
CA TYR A 146 -3.08 6.01 6.68
C TYR A 146 -2.95 4.49 6.49
N MET A 147 -2.30 3.81 7.42
CA MET A 147 -2.08 2.36 7.37
C MET A 147 -3.07 1.56 8.22
N THR A 148 -3.90 2.24 9.01
CA THR A 148 -4.87 1.61 9.90
C THR A 148 -6.20 1.44 9.17
N PRO A 149 -6.66 0.20 8.92
CA PRO A 149 -7.99 0.00 8.35
C PRO A 149 -9.04 0.51 9.34
N GLY A 150 -10.09 1.16 8.81
CA GLY A 150 -11.25 1.53 9.62
C GLY A 150 -12.06 0.28 10.01
N GLU A 151 -13.01 0.47 10.90
CA GLU A 151 -14.01 -0.53 11.25
C GLU A 151 -15.26 -0.35 10.39
N GLY A 152 -15.88 -1.46 9.99
CA GLY A 152 -17.13 -1.46 9.24
C GLY A 152 -17.04 -2.14 7.87
N LEU A 153 -18.20 -2.17 7.18
CA LEU A 153 -18.35 -2.84 5.88
C LEU A 153 -17.88 -1.97 4.70
N ASP A 154 -17.87 -0.64 4.86
CA ASP A 154 -17.48 0.32 3.81
C ASP A 154 -16.09 0.90 4.10
N VAL A 155 -15.10 0.03 4.12
CA VAL A 155 -13.70 0.41 4.36
C VAL A 155 -12.93 0.36 3.05
N ILE A 156 -12.42 1.52 2.63
CA ILE A 156 -11.52 1.65 1.49
C ILE A 156 -10.08 1.68 2.03
N PHE A 157 -9.28 0.70 1.59
CA PHE A 157 -7.84 0.69 1.88
C PHE A 157 -7.11 1.66 0.95
N PRO A 158 -6.03 2.32 1.43
CA PRO A 158 -5.24 3.20 0.59
C PRO A 158 -4.72 2.49 -0.66
N GLU A 159 -4.83 3.13 -1.80
CA GLU A 159 -4.30 2.61 -3.06
C GLU A 159 -2.79 2.41 -2.97
N LYS A 160 -2.35 1.19 -3.25
CA LYS A 160 -0.94 0.87 -3.49
C LYS A 160 -0.73 0.87 -4.99
N LYS A 161 0.44 1.35 -5.44
CA LYS A 161 0.80 1.27 -6.86
C LYS A 161 0.65 -0.18 -7.32
N ALA A 162 -0.37 -0.46 -8.13
CA ALA A 162 -0.55 -1.78 -8.70
C ALA A 162 0.53 -1.98 -9.77
N PHE A 163 1.37 -2.99 -9.61
CA PHE A 163 2.22 -3.46 -10.69
C PHE A 163 1.36 -4.23 -11.67
N THR A 164 1.18 -3.68 -12.85
CA THR A 164 0.49 -4.36 -13.97
C THR A 164 1.45 -5.22 -14.80
N CYS A 165 2.68 -5.42 -14.36
CA CYS A 165 3.62 -6.29 -15.05
C CYS A 165 3.30 -7.75 -14.72
N PRO A 166 3.01 -8.61 -15.71
CA PRO A 166 2.74 -10.04 -15.49
C PRO A 166 3.95 -10.80 -14.96
N ILE A 167 5.15 -10.22 -15.07
CA ILE A 167 6.37 -10.75 -14.48
C ILE A 167 6.89 -9.72 -13.49
N TYR A 168 6.64 -9.94 -12.21
CA TYR A 168 7.23 -9.15 -11.14
C TYR A 168 8.68 -9.60 -10.92
N LEU A 169 9.59 -8.93 -11.59
CA LEU A 169 10.99 -8.93 -11.18
C LEU A 169 11.10 -7.86 -10.10
N GLY A 170 10.85 -8.24 -8.85
CA GLY A 170 11.01 -7.33 -7.72
C GLY A 170 12.39 -6.71 -7.73
N PRO A 171 12.56 -5.45 -7.30
CA PRO A 171 13.88 -4.93 -7.04
C PRO A 171 14.57 -5.90 -6.07
N ALA A 172 15.83 -6.23 -6.35
CA ALA A 172 16.65 -6.96 -5.40
C ALA A 172 16.48 -6.28 -4.04
N LYS A 173 15.94 -7.00 -3.05
CA LYS A 173 15.70 -6.47 -1.72
C LYS A 173 17.02 -5.93 -1.20
N LYS A 174 17.13 -4.60 -1.05
CA LYS A 174 18.00 -4.07 0.00
C LYS A 174 17.35 -4.49 1.31
N GLU A 175 18.07 -5.20 2.14
CA GLU A 175 17.60 -5.81 3.39
C GLU A 175 16.96 -4.81 4.39
N GLU A 176 17.04 -3.50 4.11
CA GLU A 176 16.56 -2.42 4.99
C GLU A 176 15.11 -1.96 4.75
N ASP A 177 14.42 -2.45 3.69
CA ASP A 177 13.12 -1.87 3.28
C ASP A 177 11.94 -2.86 3.35
N CYS A 178 12.05 -3.93 4.13
CA CYS A 178 10.97 -4.90 4.37
C CYS A 178 10.22 -4.68 5.68
N SER A 179 9.84 -3.45 5.99
CA SER A 179 8.83 -3.19 7.01
C SER A 179 7.47 -2.90 6.37
N ILE A 180 6.97 -3.83 5.55
CA ILE A 180 5.53 -3.90 5.31
C ILE A 180 4.96 -4.68 6.49
N PRO A 181 4.16 -4.09 7.37
CA PRO A 181 3.46 -4.89 8.36
C PRO A 181 2.47 -5.77 7.61
N PHE A 182 2.84 -7.02 7.45
CA PHE A 182 1.88 -8.06 7.09
C PHE A 182 0.92 -8.15 8.27
N TYR A 183 -0.36 -7.87 8.04
CA TYR A 183 -1.41 -8.08 9.04
C TYR A 183 -1.55 -9.57 9.32
N GLY A 184 -0.74 -10.06 10.20
CA GLY A 184 -0.91 -11.26 10.95
C GLY A 184 -0.40 -10.91 12.34
N SER A 185 -1.18 -11.12 13.38
CA SER A 185 -0.72 -11.01 14.76
C SER A 185 0.33 -12.11 15.01
N GLY A 186 1.52 -11.88 14.48
CA GLY A 186 2.71 -12.67 14.68
C GLY A 186 3.72 -11.79 15.38
N THR A 187 4.06 -12.12 16.62
CA THR A 187 5.26 -11.69 17.30
C THR A 187 6.41 -11.59 16.31
N ALA A 188 7.11 -10.45 16.32
CA ALA A 188 8.31 -10.23 15.50
C ALA A 188 9.22 -11.46 15.63
N THR A 189 9.28 -12.25 14.56
CA THR A 189 10.14 -13.43 14.53
C THR A 189 11.56 -12.90 14.32
N ALA A 190 12.46 -13.20 15.24
CA ALA A 190 13.88 -12.88 15.09
C ALA A 190 14.39 -13.44 13.73
N PRO A 191 15.35 -12.76 13.07
CA PRO A 191 15.86 -13.21 11.79
C PRO A 191 16.38 -14.64 11.91
N SER A 192 16.08 -15.50 10.93
CA SER A 192 16.64 -16.85 10.84
C SER A 192 17.90 -16.83 10.00
N TYR A 193 18.88 -17.61 10.43
CA TYR A 193 20.16 -17.81 9.75
C TYR A 193 20.23 -19.22 9.19
N THR A 194 21.03 -19.42 8.15
CA THR A 194 21.22 -20.73 7.53
C THR A 194 22.70 -21.12 7.59
N LYS A 195 23.00 -22.32 8.01
CA LYS A 195 24.34 -22.91 8.00
C LYS A 195 24.34 -24.21 7.22
N GLU A 196 25.25 -24.32 6.29
CA GLU A 196 25.50 -25.55 5.53
C GLU A 196 26.72 -26.26 6.12
N VAL A 197 26.60 -27.58 6.33
CA VAL A 197 27.63 -28.40 6.93
C VAL A 197 27.71 -29.72 6.18
N ILE A 198 28.92 -30.12 5.83
CA ILE A 198 29.22 -31.46 5.32
C ILE A 198 30.09 -32.16 6.38
N PRO A 199 29.51 -33.02 7.22
CA PRO A 199 30.26 -33.73 8.25
C PRO A 199 31.14 -34.82 7.65
N ALA A 200 32.07 -35.34 8.43
CA ALA A 200 32.86 -36.51 8.02
C ALA A 200 31.96 -37.74 7.76
N THR A 201 32.34 -38.57 6.80
CA THR A 201 31.60 -39.79 6.44
C THR A 201 31.60 -40.81 7.58
N GLY A 202 30.45 -41.42 7.82
CA GLY A 202 30.33 -42.52 8.78
C GLY A 202 30.22 -42.10 10.25
N VAL A 203 29.98 -40.82 10.54
CA VAL A 203 29.79 -40.36 11.91
C VAL A 203 28.30 -40.31 12.29
N SER A 204 27.96 -40.69 13.51
CA SER A 204 26.61 -40.58 14.07
C SER A 204 26.42 -39.30 14.86
N THR A 205 27.51 -38.58 15.18
CA THR A 205 27.49 -37.33 15.94
C THR A 205 28.54 -36.38 15.39
N PHE A 206 28.21 -35.11 15.21
CA PHE A 206 29.13 -34.05 14.77
C PHE A 206 28.78 -32.71 15.43
N GLU A 207 29.71 -31.78 15.40
CA GLU A 207 29.55 -30.47 16.02
C GLU A 207 29.42 -29.34 15.00
N VAL A 208 28.55 -28.36 15.30
CA VAL A 208 28.35 -27.12 14.55
C VAL A 208 28.43 -25.97 15.53
N SER A 209 29.59 -25.34 15.63
CA SER A 209 29.91 -24.32 16.64
C SER A 209 28.93 -23.14 16.65
N GLU A 210 28.39 -22.77 15.49
CA GLU A 210 27.44 -21.68 15.33
C GLU A 210 26.08 -21.93 16.03
N LEU A 211 25.78 -23.17 16.34
CA LEU A 211 24.52 -23.54 16.99
C LEU A 211 24.60 -23.55 18.51
N THR A 212 25.72 -23.22 19.13
CA THR A 212 25.97 -23.33 20.58
C THR A 212 24.90 -22.63 21.45
N ASN A 213 24.42 -21.45 21.00
CA ASN A 213 23.39 -20.68 21.73
C ASN A 213 22.17 -20.39 20.84
N ALA A 214 22.01 -21.13 19.75
CA ALA A 214 20.96 -20.91 18.78
C ALA A 214 19.80 -21.90 18.95
N THR A 215 18.59 -21.45 18.60
CA THR A 215 17.42 -22.32 18.51
C THR A 215 17.29 -22.81 17.09
N VAL A 216 17.58 -24.08 16.83
CA VAL A 216 17.40 -24.68 15.50
C VAL A 216 15.91 -24.82 15.20
N ILE A 217 15.47 -24.26 14.07
CA ILE A 217 14.10 -24.25 13.61
C ILE A 217 13.84 -25.43 12.68
N ARG A 218 14.81 -25.69 11.78
CA ARG A 218 14.68 -26.70 10.73
C ARG A 218 16.03 -27.32 10.40
N VAL A 219 16.02 -28.61 10.11
CA VAL A 219 17.18 -29.34 9.56
C VAL A 219 16.77 -29.98 8.25
N VAL A 220 17.58 -29.78 7.21
CA VAL A 220 17.45 -30.45 5.92
C VAL A 220 18.66 -31.34 5.71
N ARG A 221 18.46 -32.63 5.40
CA ARG A 221 19.46 -33.61 5.12
C ARG A 221 19.22 -34.20 3.75
N GLY A 222 20.21 -34.12 2.86
CA GLY A 222 20.08 -34.65 1.49
C GLY A 222 18.90 -34.08 0.72
N GLY A 223 18.56 -32.81 0.94
CA GLY A 223 17.41 -32.14 0.31
C GLY A 223 16.04 -32.39 0.98
N LEU A 224 15.97 -33.24 2.00
CA LEU A 224 14.73 -33.57 2.71
C LEU A 224 14.70 -32.94 4.11
N SER A 225 13.60 -32.27 4.47
CA SER A 225 13.38 -31.78 5.83
C SER A 225 13.25 -32.91 6.82
N LYS A 226 14.00 -32.85 7.92
CA LYS A 226 14.00 -33.85 8.98
C LYS A 226 13.36 -33.31 10.26
N GLY A 227 12.70 -34.18 11.01
CA GLY A 227 12.20 -33.85 12.34
C GLY A 227 13.34 -33.63 13.33
N ILE A 228 13.17 -32.70 14.28
CA ILE A 228 14.14 -32.32 15.30
C ILE A 228 13.59 -32.74 16.66
N ALA A 229 14.36 -33.51 17.44
CA ALA A 229 14.09 -33.78 18.83
C ALA A 229 14.97 -32.87 19.72
N ARG A 230 14.34 -32.15 20.65
CA ARG A 230 15.03 -31.21 21.59
C ARG A 230 15.38 -31.83 22.94
N GLU A 231 14.89 -33.03 23.22
CA GLU A 231 15.17 -33.76 24.44
C GLU A 231 15.82 -35.11 24.13
N ALA A 232 16.71 -35.56 25.01
CA ALA A 232 17.41 -36.84 24.88
C ALA A 232 16.39 -37.98 25.09
N THR A 233 15.81 -38.44 23.99
CA THR A 233 14.96 -39.63 23.94
C THR A 233 15.66 -40.70 23.09
N THR A 234 15.43 -41.97 23.40
CA THR A 234 15.82 -43.09 22.55
C THR A 234 15.04 -42.97 21.25
N ASN A 235 15.67 -42.38 20.23
CA ASN A 235 14.95 -41.92 19.08
C ASN A 235 15.48 -42.55 17.79
N THR A 236 14.62 -43.22 17.08
CA THR A 236 14.89 -43.89 15.81
C THR A 236 14.54 -43.03 14.58
N GLN A 237 13.99 -41.86 14.74
CA GLN A 237 13.43 -41.10 13.60
C GLN A 237 13.85 -39.63 13.50
N TYR A 238 14.33 -39.00 14.60
CA TYR A 238 14.61 -37.58 14.65
C TYR A 238 16.08 -37.26 14.85
N ILE A 239 16.55 -36.18 14.29
CA ILE A 239 17.87 -35.61 14.57
C ILE A 239 17.82 -34.91 15.91
N GLN A 240 18.70 -35.24 16.84
CA GLN A 240 18.81 -34.53 18.11
C GLN A 240 19.78 -33.36 17.96
N VAL A 241 19.34 -32.20 18.46
CA VAL A 241 20.14 -30.97 18.51
C VAL A 241 20.29 -30.55 19.96
N ASN A 242 21.50 -30.66 20.50
CA ASN A 242 21.82 -30.22 21.86
C ASN A 242 22.99 -29.24 21.83
N GLY A 243 22.62 -27.94 21.80
CA GLY A 243 23.60 -26.88 21.54
C GLY A 243 24.32 -27.08 20.20
N ALA A 244 25.65 -27.12 20.22
CA ALA A 244 26.45 -27.35 19.04
C ALA A 244 26.46 -28.82 18.54
N THR A 245 26.07 -29.77 19.40
CA THR A 245 26.16 -31.20 19.11
C THR A 245 24.91 -31.70 18.39
N ILE A 246 25.11 -32.30 17.23
CA ILE A 246 24.10 -32.92 16.40
C ILE A 246 24.27 -34.43 16.46
N THR A 247 23.21 -35.13 16.85
CA THR A 247 23.20 -36.62 16.92
C THR A 247 22.14 -37.15 15.96
N LEU A 248 22.55 -38.06 15.10
CA LEU A 248 21.66 -38.75 14.16
C LEU A 248 20.84 -39.83 14.86
N PRO A 249 19.70 -40.26 14.26
CA PRO A 249 18.90 -41.35 14.77
C PRO A 249 19.72 -42.62 15.01
N THR A 250 19.34 -43.44 15.99
CA THR A 250 20.05 -44.68 16.35
C THR A 250 20.21 -45.61 15.14
N GLY A 251 21.45 -45.94 14.81
CA GLY A 251 21.81 -46.78 13.65
C GLY A 251 22.00 -46.03 12.34
N ASP A 252 21.89 -44.73 12.36
CA ASP A 252 22.12 -43.87 11.20
C ASP A 252 23.51 -43.18 11.28
N VAL A 253 24.14 -43.01 10.13
CA VAL A 253 25.43 -42.34 10.01
C VAL A 253 25.46 -41.44 8.77
N THR A 254 26.37 -40.49 8.73
CA THR A 254 26.54 -39.57 7.60
C THR A 254 27.04 -40.28 6.36
N GLY A 255 26.47 -40.00 5.19
CA GLY A 255 26.94 -40.44 3.89
C GLY A 255 28.16 -39.65 3.40
N ASP A 256 28.82 -40.12 2.33
CA ASP A 256 29.92 -39.41 1.69
C ASP A 256 29.41 -38.12 1.00
N GLY A 257 29.97 -36.99 1.38
CA GLY A 257 29.58 -35.67 0.85
C GLY A 257 28.14 -35.23 1.19
N GLU A 258 27.53 -35.84 2.20
CA GLU A 258 26.15 -35.54 2.56
C GLU A 258 26.01 -34.15 3.16
N LEU A 259 25.12 -33.31 2.57
CA LEU A 259 24.89 -31.93 2.98
C LEU A 259 23.78 -31.84 4.02
N PHE A 260 24.09 -31.16 5.13
CA PHE A 260 23.11 -30.73 6.13
C PHE A 260 22.93 -29.21 6.09
N ILE A 261 21.71 -28.75 6.11
CA ILE A 261 21.38 -27.33 6.18
C ILE A 261 20.58 -27.10 7.47
N PHE A 262 21.11 -26.25 8.34
CA PHE A 262 20.47 -25.85 9.59
C PHE A 262 19.92 -24.44 9.44
N GLU A 263 18.63 -24.29 9.70
CA GLU A 263 17.97 -22.99 9.85
C GLU A 263 17.77 -22.74 11.35
N TYR A 264 18.31 -21.63 11.86
CA TYR A 264 18.35 -21.31 13.30
C TYR A 264 18.17 -19.82 13.56
N ARG A 265 17.88 -19.44 14.79
CA ARG A 265 17.69 -18.05 15.28
C ARG A 265 18.24 -17.86 16.68
#